data_675833f594bb40fba42be055ff5b3754
#
_entry.id   675833f594bb40fba42be055ff5b3754
#
_cell.length_a   1.000
_cell.length_b   1.000
_cell.length_c   1.000
_cell.angle_alpha   90.00
_cell.angle_beta   90.00
_cell.angle_gamma   90.00
#
_symmetry.space_group_name_H-M   'P 1'
#
loop_
_entity.id
_entity.type
_entity.pdbx_description
1 polymer ?
#
loop_
_entity_poly.entity_id
_entity_poly.type
_entity_poly.pdbx_seq_one_letter_code
_entity_poly.pdbx_strand_id
1 'polypeptide(L)'
;QRLLSAYRFERLLEHRVQLFHLRRTHLLPTDEAALRRLARGVGLRTGDDVRQAWHSTAQAVLSTHNRVFYSPLVEAVSRIPSEELRMTTDAAKTRLKALGFADESAALRHIAALTQGTTRAVKIQAQLMPAMLGWLASGPNPDAGLLAFRKVSEELGSSPWYLRALRDEGDTAQRLAAILSGSRLGVDLLVRSPETVQVLVDVDLRPRGRDELCAEMTRVGRRHREVADSIRAIRGVRRREFFRLVVDVVLGVAPVETVARGLSDLTDATIEASLQAVRASLDDAPPVSYTHLT
;
A
#
# COMPACT_ATOMS: atom_id res chain seq x y z
N GLN A 1 -28.03 4.73 -13.37
CA GLN A 1 -27.82 3.76 -14.46
C GLN A 1 -26.54 2.92 -14.26
N ARG A 2 -25.38 3.52 -13.93
CA ARG A 2 -24.10 2.78 -13.75
C ARG A 2 -24.16 1.69 -12.67
N LEU A 3 -24.73 1.96 -11.49
CA LEU A 3 -24.89 0.96 -10.43
C LEU A 3 -25.81 -0.19 -10.83
N LEU A 4 -26.87 0.10 -11.60
CA LEU A 4 -27.79 -0.93 -12.06
C LEU A 4 -27.13 -1.87 -13.07
N SER A 5 -26.33 -1.33 -14.00
CA SER A 5 -25.57 -2.15 -14.95
C SER A 5 -24.48 -2.97 -14.25
N ALA A 6 -23.79 -2.39 -13.28
CA ALA A 6 -22.83 -3.10 -12.44
C ALA A 6 -23.48 -4.28 -11.69
N TYR A 7 -24.59 -4.01 -10.98
CA TYR A 7 -25.35 -5.03 -10.28
C TYR A 7 -25.79 -6.17 -11.20
N ARG A 8 -26.32 -5.84 -12.39
CA ARG A 8 -26.75 -6.86 -13.36
C ARG A 8 -25.60 -7.72 -13.84
N PHE A 9 -24.44 -7.13 -14.08
CA PHE A 9 -23.25 -7.84 -14.52
C PHE A 9 -22.73 -8.77 -13.42
N GLU A 10 -22.58 -8.28 -12.19
CA GLU A 10 -22.13 -9.09 -11.05
C GLU A 10 -23.09 -10.24 -10.75
N ARG A 11 -24.41 -9.99 -10.78
CA ARG A 11 -25.41 -11.05 -10.60
C ARG A 11 -25.39 -12.07 -11.73
N LEU A 12 -25.10 -11.65 -12.96
CA LEU A 12 -24.95 -12.58 -14.09
C LEU A 12 -23.74 -13.49 -13.89
N LEU A 13 -22.58 -12.94 -13.48
CA LEU A 13 -21.38 -13.71 -13.17
C LEU A 13 -21.65 -14.71 -12.04
N GLU A 14 -22.20 -14.24 -10.94
CA GLU A 14 -22.54 -15.05 -9.77
C GLU A 14 -23.46 -16.22 -10.16
N HIS A 15 -24.55 -15.96 -10.85
CA HIS A 15 -25.48 -16.99 -11.27
C HIS A 15 -24.82 -18.02 -12.19
N ARG A 16 -23.97 -17.61 -13.14
CA ARG A 16 -23.26 -18.54 -14.02
C ARG A 16 -22.32 -19.45 -13.25
N VAL A 17 -21.58 -18.93 -12.28
CA VAL A 17 -20.68 -19.74 -11.42
C VAL A 17 -21.50 -20.69 -10.55
N GLN A 18 -22.57 -20.22 -9.92
CA GLN A 18 -23.44 -21.06 -9.08
C GLN A 18 -24.13 -22.18 -9.85
N LEU A 19 -24.69 -21.87 -11.02
CA LEU A 19 -25.35 -22.86 -11.87
C LEU A 19 -24.39 -23.93 -12.38
N PHE A 20 -23.13 -23.57 -12.66
CA PHE A 20 -22.14 -24.54 -13.11
C PHE A 20 -21.70 -25.50 -11.99
N HIS A 21 -21.51 -24.98 -10.78
CA HIS A 21 -21.06 -25.79 -9.66
C HIS A 21 -22.19 -26.42 -8.83
N LEU A 22 -23.44 -26.03 -9.08
CA LEU A 22 -24.61 -26.36 -8.27
C LEU A 22 -24.38 -26.10 -6.78
N ARG A 23 -23.58 -25.07 -6.46
CA ARG A 23 -23.19 -24.66 -5.12
C ARG A 23 -23.38 -23.15 -4.95
N ARG A 24 -23.74 -22.75 -3.75
CA ARG A 24 -23.78 -21.35 -3.37
C ARG A 24 -22.33 -20.84 -3.18
N THR A 25 -21.83 -20.09 -4.12
CA THR A 25 -20.49 -19.50 -4.09
C THR A 25 -20.53 -18.07 -4.64
N HIS A 26 -19.67 -17.20 -4.09
CA HIS A 26 -19.45 -15.83 -4.51
C HIS A 26 -18.04 -15.61 -5.08
N LEU A 27 -17.26 -16.68 -5.20
CA LEU A 27 -15.87 -16.61 -5.65
C LEU A 27 -15.79 -16.84 -7.16
N LEU A 28 -15.05 -15.97 -7.84
CA LEU A 28 -14.66 -16.22 -9.24
C LEU A 28 -13.70 -17.41 -9.31
N PRO A 29 -13.82 -18.27 -10.33
CA PRO A 29 -12.86 -19.33 -10.56
C PRO A 29 -11.46 -18.78 -10.75
N THR A 30 -10.45 -19.52 -10.28
CA THR A 30 -9.04 -19.18 -10.47
C THR A 30 -8.42 -19.95 -11.64
N ASP A 31 -8.99 -21.09 -11.99
CA ASP A 31 -8.49 -21.90 -13.11
C ASP A 31 -8.94 -21.35 -14.46
N GLU A 32 -8.05 -21.42 -15.45
CA GLU A 32 -8.21 -20.83 -16.76
C GLU A 32 -9.35 -21.49 -17.59
N ALA A 33 -9.60 -22.79 -17.39
CA ALA A 33 -10.64 -23.50 -18.11
C ALA A 33 -12.04 -23.08 -17.62
N ALA A 34 -12.21 -22.91 -16.31
CA ALA A 34 -13.45 -22.42 -15.72
C ALA A 34 -13.72 -20.94 -16.09
N LEU A 35 -12.67 -20.11 -16.09
CA LEU A 35 -12.78 -18.71 -16.53
C LEU A 35 -13.17 -18.59 -17.99
N ARG A 36 -12.62 -19.41 -18.89
CA ARG A 36 -13.04 -19.47 -20.31
C ARG A 36 -14.49 -19.90 -20.48
N ARG A 37 -14.95 -20.88 -19.71
CA ARG A 37 -16.38 -21.28 -19.72
C ARG A 37 -17.27 -20.13 -19.23
N LEU A 38 -16.87 -19.46 -18.16
CA LEU A 38 -17.59 -18.31 -17.62
C LEU A 38 -17.66 -17.17 -18.64
N ALA A 39 -16.53 -16.87 -19.32
CA ALA A 39 -16.48 -15.85 -20.36
C ALA A 39 -17.51 -16.09 -21.45
N ARG A 40 -17.55 -17.31 -21.99
CA ARG A 40 -18.56 -17.69 -23.01
C ARG A 40 -19.99 -17.57 -22.48
N GLY A 41 -20.20 -17.92 -21.20
CA GLY A 41 -21.51 -17.84 -20.55
C GLY A 41 -22.04 -16.41 -20.35
N VAL A 42 -21.15 -15.41 -20.36
CA VAL A 42 -21.49 -13.99 -20.21
C VAL A 42 -21.21 -13.15 -21.47
N GLY A 43 -20.90 -13.80 -22.60
CA GLY A 43 -20.71 -13.15 -23.90
C GLY A 43 -19.32 -12.50 -24.07
N LEU A 44 -18.33 -12.87 -23.22
CA LEU A 44 -16.94 -12.45 -23.33
C LEU A 44 -16.07 -13.49 -24.01
N ARG A 45 -14.88 -13.11 -24.49
CA ARG A 45 -14.01 -13.98 -25.31
C ARG A 45 -13.04 -14.81 -24.46
N THR A 46 -12.41 -14.18 -23.48
CA THR A 46 -11.33 -14.80 -22.69
C THR A 46 -11.59 -14.71 -21.19
N GLY A 47 -10.87 -15.51 -20.39
CA GLY A 47 -10.90 -15.40 -18.94
C GLY A 47 -10.38 -14.05 -18.44
N ASP A 48 -9.42 -13.46 -19.14
CA ASP A 48 -8.89 -12.14 -18.80
C ASP A 48 -9.91 -11.04 -19.06
N ASP A 49 -10.74 -11.14 -20.11
CA ASP A 49 -11.86 -10.22 -20.32
C ASP A 49 -12.84 -10.25 -19.14
N VAL A 50 -13.09 -11.43 -18.54
CA VAL A 50 -13.93 -11.56 -17.34
C VAL A 50 -13.29 -10.86 -16.16
N ARG A 51 -11.99 -11.09 -15.89
CA ARG A 51 -11.27 -10.42 -14.81
C ARG A 51 -11.28 -8.90 -14.98
N GLN A 52 -10.98 -8.43 -16.18
CA GLN A 52 -10.96 -7.00 -16.49
C GLN A 52 -12.34 -6.36 -16.33
N ALA A 53 -13.39 -6.98 -16.87
CA ALA A 53 -14.77 -6.51 -16.77
C ALA A 53 -15.23 -6.47 -15.30
N TRP A 54 -14.90 -7.51 -14.51
CA TRP A 54 -15.20 -7.54 -13.09
C TRP A 54 -14.45 -6.43 -12.33
N HIS A 55 -13.16 -6.27 -12.54
CA HIS A 55 -12.37 -5.20 -11.92
C HIS A 55 -12.91 -3.81 -12.24
N SER A 56 -13.22 -3.54 -13.51
CA SER A 56 -13.76 -2.24 -13.91
C SER A 56 -15.15 -1.97 -13.30
N THR A 57 -15.97 -3.02 -13.17
CA THR A 57 -17.28 -2.94 -12.53
C THR A 57 -17.16 -2.67 -11.04
N ALA A 58 -16.30 -3.42 -10.34
CA ALA A 58 -16.03 -3.22 -8.92
C ALA A 58 -15.50 -1.81 -8.62
N GLN A 59 -14.56 -1.31 -9.44
CA GLN A 59 -14.08 0.08 -9.33
C GLN A 59 -15.18 1.12 -9.55
N ALA A 60 -16.07 0.91 -10.50
CA ALA A 60 -17.19 1.81 -10.76
C ALA A 60 -18.19 1.84 -9.58
N VAL A 61 -18.47 0.69 -8.96
CA VAL A 61 -19.29 0.59 -7.75
C VAL A 61 -18.61 1.32 -6.59
N LEU A 62 -17.33 1.03 -6.33
CA LEU A 62 -16.56 1.64 -5.25
C LEU A 62 -16.46 3.16 -5.42
N SER A 63 -16.19 3.66 -6.63
CA SER A 63 -16.13 5.10 -6.89
C SER A 63 -17.47 5.79 -6.65
N THR A 64 -18.57 5.14 -6.98
CA THR A 64 -19.91 5.67 -6.73
C THR A 64 -20.25 5.65 -5.24
N HIS A 65 -19.91 4.57 -4.53
CA HIS A 65 -20.04 4.47 -3.08
C HIS A 65 -19.25 5.58 -2.38
N ASN A 66 -17.96 5.75 -2.72
CA ASN A 66 -17.11 6.78 -2.16
C ASN A 66 -17.69 8.19 -2.38
N ARG A 67 -18.19 8.48 -3.57
CA ARG A 67 -18.81 9.76 -3.88
C ARG A 67 -20.08 10.02 -3.07
N VAL A 68 -20.90 9.01 -2.82
CA VAL A 68 -22.17 9.18 -2.10
C VAL A 68 -21.95 9.25 -0.59
N PHE A 69 -21.05 8.42 -0.05
CA PHE A 69 -20.88 8.29 1.40
C PHE A 69 -19.77 9.16 1.98
N TYR A 70 -18.63 9.30 1.27
CA TYR A 70 -17.44 9.95 1.82
C TYR A 70 -17.22 11.37 1.31
N SER A 71 -17.57 11.69 0.05
CA SER A 71 -17.38 13.04 -0.47
C SER A 71 -18.14 14.11 0.34
N PRO A 72 -19.41 13.89 0.77
CA PRO A 72 -20.09 14.88 1.60
C PRO A 72 -19.42 15.09 2.95
N LEU A 73 -18.75 14.06 3.52
CA LEU A 73 -18.00 14.19 4.76
C LEU A 73 -16.78 15.11 4.57
N VAL A 74 -16.01 14.90 3.49
CA VAL A 74 -14.83 15.72 3.18
C VAL A 74 -15.23 17.16 2.84
N GLU A 75 -16.31 17.35 2.09
CA GLU A 75 -16.84 18.67 1.78
C GLU A 75 -17.29 19.41 3.03
N ALA A 76 -17.95 18.74 3.98
CA ALA A 76 -18.35 19.31 5.26
C ALA A 76 -17.15 19.80 6.07
N VAL A 77 -15.99 19.10 6.02
CA VAL A 77 -14.79 19.47 6.77
C VAL A 77 -14.00 20.58 6.07
N SER A 78 -14.02 20.66 4.74
CA SER A 78 -13.16 21.57 3.95
C SER A 78 -13.76 22.97 3.67
N ARG A 79 -15.07 23.17 3.84
CA ARG A 79 -15.76 24.39 3.38
C ARG A 79 -16.23 25.36 4.47
N ILE A 80 -15.98 25.17 5.77
CA ILE A 80 -16.78 25.81 6.83
C ILE A 80 -16.17 27.08 7.44
N PRO A 81 -16.89 28.24 7.42
CA PRO A 81 -16.73 29.34 8.35
C PRO A 81 -17.35 29.03 9.73
N SER A 82 -16.86 29.69 10.77
CA SER A 82 -16.91 29.26 12.17
C SER A 82 -18.26 29.09 12.86
N GLU A 83 -19.37 29.61 12.37
CA GLU A 83 -20.68 29.53 13.07
C GLU A 83 -21.63 28.41 12.58
N GLU A 84 -21.60 28.07 11.32
CA GLU A 84 -22.31 26.88 10.79
C GLU A 84 -21.60 25.55 11.17
N LEU A 85 -20.43 25.67 11.76
CA LEU A 85 -19.50 24.58 12.09
C LEU A 85 -20.11 23.53 13.03
N ARG A 86 -20.98 23.92 13.97
CA ARG A 86 -21.44 23.01 15.02
C ARG A 86 -22.40 21.93 14.48
N MET A 87 -23.39 22.29 13.69
CA MET A 87 -24.36 21.30 13.17
C MET A 87 -23.74 20.36 12.12
N THR A 88 -22.85 20.89 11.26
CA THR A 88 -22.12 20.08 10.28
C THR A 88 -21.05 19.20 10.94
N THR A 89 -20.44 19.66 12.01
CA THR A 89 -19.44 18.88 12.77
C THR A 89 -20.07 17.67 13.45
N ASP A 90 -21.27 17.79 14.03
CA ASP A 90 -21.94 16.66 14.68
C ASP A 90 -22.42 15.60 13.67
N ALA A 91 -22.91 16.04 12.51
CA ALA A 91 -23.24 15.11 11.42
C ALA A 91 -21.98 14.38 10.89
N ALA A 92 -20.84 15.10 10.79
CA ALA A 92 -19.57 14.50 10.38
C ALA A 92 -19.03 13.50 11.41
N LYS A 93 -19.12 13.81 12.70
CA LYS A 93 -18.78 12.88 13.80
C LYS A 93 -19.66 11.63 13.78
N THR A 94 -20.97 11.79 13.63
CA THR A 94 -21.90 10.66 13.53
C THR A 94 -21.52 9.73 12.37
N ARG A 95 -21.13 10.29 11.22
CA ARG A 95 -20.64 9.49 10.08
C ARG A 95 -19.33 8.78 10.37
N LEU A 96 -18.35 9.45 10.97
CA LEU A 96 -17.08 8.84 11.35
C LEU A 96 -17.29 7.69 12.33
N LYS A 97 -18.16 7.88 13.32
CA LYS A 97 -18.55 6.81 14.25
C LYS A 97 -19.17 5.62 13.52
N ALA A 98 -20.09 5.87 12.58
CA ALA A 98 -20.69 4.82 11.76
C ALA A 98 -19.67 4.08 10.88
N LEU A 99 -18.53 4.71 10.54
CA LEU A 99 -17.41 4.13 9.83
C LEU A 99 -16.43 3.36 10.74
N GLY A 100 -16.66 3.34 12.05
CA GLY A 100 -15.82 2.61 13.01
C GLY A 100 -14.67 3.43 13.60
N PHE A 101 -14.63 4.76 13.40
CA PHE A 101 -13.68 5.62 14.10
C PHE A 101 -14.09 5.76 15.56
N ALA A 102 -13.15 5.54 16.48
CA ALA A 102 -13.36 5.62 17.92
C ALA A 102 -13.18 7.05 18.47
N ASP A 103 -12.28 7.85 17.88
CA ASP A 103 -12.07 9.27 18.19
C ASP A 103 -12.43 10.14 16.99
N GLU A 104 -13.71 10.42 16.82
CA GLU A 104 -14.24 11.21 15.71
C GLU A 104 -13.67 12.64 15.69
N SER A 105 -13.35 13.19 16.88
CA SER A 105 -12.78 14.54 17.00
C SER A 105 -11.33 14.57 16.53
N ALA A 106 -10.52 13.57 16.85
CA ALA A 106 -9.17 13.43 16.30
C ALA A 106 -9.21 13.18 14.80
N ALA A 107 -10.11 12.30 14.34
CA ALA A 107 -10.27 12.01 12.92
C ALA A 107 -10.60 13.28 12.11
N LEU A 108 -11.52 14.11 12.59
CA LEU A 108 -11.84 15.41 11.96
C LEU A 108 -10.62 16.33 11.89
N ARG A 109 -9.82 16.42 12.97
CA ARG A 109 -8.59 17.23 12.97
C ARG A 109 -7.58 16.71 11.94
N HIS A 110 -7.43 15.39 11.80
CA HIS A 110 -6.52 14.79 10.81
C HIS A 110 -7.00 15.02 9.38
N ILE A 111 -8.30 14.87 9.11
CA ILE A 111 -8.89 15.17 7.80
C ILE A 111 -8.67 16.66 7.46
N ALA A 112 -8.96 17.57 8.39
CA ALA A 112 -8.75 18.99 8.19
C ALA A 112 -7.28 19.32 7.86
N ALA A 113 -6.33 18.76 8.61
CA ALA A 113 -4.90 18.97 8.37
C ALA A 113 -4.45 18.50 6.98
N LEU A 114 -5.06 17.45 6.44
CA LEU A 114 -4.74 16.88 5.13
C LEU A 114 -5.45 17.60 3.96
N THR A 115 -6.58 18.26 4.22
CA THR A 115 -7.47 18.79 3.17
C THR A 115 -7.57 20.31 3.14
N GLN A 116 -7.10 21.02 4.19
CA GLN A 116 -7.12 22.46 4.25
C GLN A 116 -5.82 23.07 3.70
N GLY A 117 -5.96 23.99 2.75
CA GLY A 117 -4.85 24.71 2.13
C GLY A 117 -4.96 24.78 0.61
N THR A 118 -3.96 25.42 -0.02
CA THR A 118 -3.98 25.73 -1.46
C THR A 118 -2.94 24.94 -2.26
N THR A 119 -2.07 24.17 -1.59
CA THR A 119 -0.98 23.45 -2.24
C THR A 119 -1.50 22.30 -3.14
N ARG A 120 -0.68 21.91 -4.11
CA ARG A 120 -1.00 20.76 -4.99
C ARG A 120 -1.20 19.48 -4.19
N ALA A 121 -0.39 19.26 -3.16
CA ALA A 121 -0.48 18.10 -2.27
C ALA A 121 -1.85 18.04 -1.59
N VAL A 122 -2.28 19.13 -0.98
CA VAL A 122 -3.59 19.26 -0.30
C VAL A 122 -4.74 18.97 -1.27
N LYS A 123 -4.69 19.49 -2.51
CA LYS A 123 -5.73 19.23 -3.51
C LYS A 123 -5.83 17.74 -3.87
N ILE A 124 -4.70 17.07 -4.05
CA ILE A 124 -4.67 15.62 -4.33
C ILE A 124 -5.20 14.84 -3.14
N GLN A 125 -4.76 15.18 -1.93
CA GLN A 125 -5.21 14.54 -0.70
C GLN A 125 -6.71 14.75 -0.45
N ALA A 126 -7.24 15.94 -0.69
CA ALA A 126 -8.66 16.21 -0.59
C ALA A 126 -9.50 15.38 -1.58
N GLN A 127 -9.01 15.20 -2.81
CA GLN A 127 -9.67 14.35 -3.79
C GLN A 127 -9.63 12.85 -3.43
N LEU A 128 -8.51 12.41 -2.83
CA LEU A 128 -8.31 11.02 -2.42
C LEU A 128 -9.04 10.68 -1.11
N MET A 129 -9.23 11.65 -0.23
CA MET A 129 -9.73 11.44 1.13
C MET A 129 -11.02 10.62 1.21
N PRO A 130 -12.04 10.81 0.35
CA PRO A 130 -13.25 10.00 0.40
C PRO A 130 -12.97 8.51 0.22
N ALA A 131 -12.09 8.15 -0.72
CA ALA A 131 -11.70 6.76 -0.93
C ALA A 131 -10.84 6.23 0.21
N MET A 132 -9.87 7.05 0.66
CA MET A 132 -8.97 6.70 1.77
C MET A 132 -9.73 6.40 3.05
N LEU A 133 -10.72 7.21 3.43
CA LEU A 133 -11.56 6.95 4.60
C LEU A 133 -12.30 5.61 4.49
N GLY A 134 -12.80 5.25 3.31
CA GLY A 134 -13.44 3.96 3.07
C GLY A 134 -12.49 2.78 3.24
N TRP A 135 -11.30 2.89 2.72
CA TRP A 135 -10.29 1.83 2.86
C TRP A 135 -9.78 1.69 4.30
N LEU A 136 -9.53 2.81 5.00
CA LEU A 136 -9.13 2.80 6.40
C LEU A 136 -10.23 2.23 7.29
N ALA A 137 -11.49 2.58 7.05
CA ALA A 137 -12.65 2.06 7.77
C ALA A 137 -12.85 0.55 7.58
N SER A 138 -12.36 -0.01 6.48
CA SER A 138 -12.39 -1.46 6.25
C SER A 138 -11.26 -2.22 6.97
N GLY A 139 -10.28 -1.50 7.52
CA GLY A 139 -9.15 -2.08 8.23
C GLY A 139 -9.40 -2.26 9.74
N PRO A 140 -8.51 -2.96 10.44
CA PRO A 140 -8.67 -3.26 11.86
C PRO A 140 -8.65 -2.04 12.79
N ASN A 141 -7.95 -0.96 12.41
CA ASN A 141 -7.80 0.24 13.23
C ASN A 141 -7.83 1.52 12.36
N PRO A 142 -9.03 2.06 12.07
CA PRO A 142 -9.20 3.26 11.26
C PRO A 142 -8.50 4.51 11.81
N ASP A 143 -8.57 4.73 13.13
CA ASP A 143 -7.98 5.91 13.79
C ASP A 143 -6.47 5.91 13.67
N ALA A 144 -5.81 4.80 13.98
CA ALA A 144 -4.36 4.66 13.82
C ALA A 144 -3.96 4.80 12.35
N GLY A 145 -4.74 4.23 11.43
CA GLY A 145 -4.52 4.33 9.99
C GLY A 145 -4.57 5.77 9.48
N LEU A 146 -5.56 6.55 9.90
CA LEU A 146 -5.71 7.94 9.50
C LEU A 146 -4.60 8.84 10.07
N LEU A 147 -4.22 8.63 11.34
CA LEU A 147 -3.08 9.31 11.95
C LEU A 147 -1.77 8.98 11.22
N ALA A 148 -1.56 7.71 10.88
CA ALA A 148 -0.38 7.26 10.15
C ALA A 148 -0.35 7.82 8.72
N PHE A 149 -1.50 7.85 8.02
CA PHE A 149 -1.63 8.47 6.71
C PHE A 149 -1.24 9.94 6.74
N ARG A 150 -1.69 10.68 7.76
CA ARG A 150 -1.30 12.07 7.97
C ARG A 150 0.22 12.20 8.12
N LYS A 151 0.87 11.44 9.02
CA LYS A 151 2.32 11.48 9.25
C LYS A 151 3.13 11.19 7.99
N VAL A 152 2.79 10.13 7.26
CA VAL A 152 3.46 9.79 6.00
C VAL A 152 3.25 10.88 4.94
N SER A 153 2.06 11.46 4.87
CA SER A 153 1.75 12.54 3.94
C SER A 153 2.42 13.87 4.30
N GLU A 154 2.69 14.15 5.57
CA GLU A 154 3.47 15.30 6.01
C GLU A 154 4.94 15.17 5.56
N GLU A 155 5.54 13.99 5.65
CA GLU A 155 6.92 13.73 5.22
C GLU A 155 7.08 13.68 3.70
N LEU A 156 6.16 13.00 3.00
CA LEU A 156 6.25 12.77 1.55
C LEU A 156 5.44 13.76 0.70
N GLY A 157 4.69 14.67 1.31
CA GLY A 157 3.77 15.56 0.60
C GLY A 157 4.43 16.50 -0.42
N SER A 158 5.73 16.75 -0.31
CA SER A 158 6.51 17.50 -1.30
C SER A 158 7.05 16.62 -2.43
N SER A 159 6.99 15.28 -2.32
CA SER A 159 7.56 14.34 -3.28
C SER A 159 6.65 14.14 -4.50
N PRO A 160 7.06 14.53 -5.71
CA PRO A 160 6.20 14.45 -6.90
C PRO A 160 5.79 13.01 -7.26
N TRP A 161 6.66 12.03 -6.99
CA TRP A 161 6.39 10.62 -7.24
C TRP A 161 5.30 10.07 -6.31
N TYR A 162 5.33 10.43 -5.02
CA TYR A 162 4.32 10.03 -4.04
C TYR A 162 2.93 10.56 -4.40
N LEU A 163 2.86 11.84 -4.75
CA LEU A 163 1.61 12.45 -5.18
C LEU A 163 1.06 11.84 -6.47
N ARG A 164 1.92 11.44 -7.40
CA ARG A 164 1.50 10.71 -8.61
C ARG A 164 0.98 9.32 -8.29
N ALA A 165 1.70 8.55 -7.46
CA ALA A 165 1.29 7.22 -7.05
C ALA A 165 -0.09 7.25 -6.36
N LEU A 166 -0.33 8.21 -5.47
CA LEU A 166 -1.63 8.36 -4.82
C LEU A 166 -2.75 8.76 -5.78
N ARG A 167 -2.46 9.57 -6.81
CA ARG A 167 -3.47 10.08 -7.75
C ARG A 167 -3.79 9.09 -8.85
N ASP A 168 -2.76 8.51 -9.45
CA ASP A 168 -2.87 7.78 -10.72
C ASP A 168 -2.99 6.26 -10.51
N GLU A 169 -2.57 5.76 -9.34
CA GLU A 169 -2.51 4.34 -9.01
C GLU A 169 -3.39 4.02 -7.80
N GLY A 170 -4.69 3.90 -8.05
CA GLY A 170 -5.68 3.62 -6.99
C GLY A 170 -5.35 2.39 -6.15
N ASP A 171 -4.75 1.37 -6.74
CA ASP A 171 -4.31 0.16 -6.02
C ASP A 171 -3.20 0.47 -5.00
N THR A 172 -2.25 1.37 -5.34
CA THR A 172 -1.19 1.81 -4.42
C THR A 172 -1.76 2.51 -3.19
N ALA A 173 -2.72 3.41 -3.38
CA ALA A 173 -3.37 4.10 -2.27
C ALA A 173 -4.19 3.13 -1.39
N GLN A 174 -4.84 2.14 -1.99
CA GLN A 174 -5.58 1.11 -1.25
C GLN A 174 -4.65 0.19 -0.46
N ARG A 175 -3.53 -0.26 -1.05
CA ARG A 175 -2.48 -1.02 -0.36
C ARG A 175 -1.91 -0.23 0.81
N LEU A 176 -1.62 1.05 0.59
CA LEU A 176 -1.16 1.95 1.65
C LEU A 176 -2.17 1.99 2.80
N ALA A 177 -3.45 2.20 2.54
CA ALA A 177 -4.50 2.22 3.57
C ALA A 177 -4.56 0.92 4.36
N ALA A 178 -4.45 -0.24 3.69
CA ALA A 178 -4.43 -1.54 4.34
C ALA A 178 -3.23 -1.69 5.30
N ILE A 179 -2.03 -1.26 4.88
CA ILE A 179 -0.84 -1.28 5.74
C ILE A 179 -1.00 -0.34 6.94
N LEU A 180 -1.48 0.88 6.70
CA LEU A 180 -1.59 1.91 7.74
C LEU A 180 -2.63 1.57 8.81
N SER A 181 -3.71 0.90 8.44
CA SER A 181 -4.76 0.47 9.38
C SER A 181 -4.53 -0.92 9.98
N GLY A 182 -3.75 -1.78 9.28
CA GLY A 182 -3.58 -3.19 9.62
C GLY A 182 -2.28 -3.55 10.33
N SER A 183 -1.22 -2.72 10.21
CA SER A 183 0.11 -3.10 10.72
C SER A 183 0.83 -1.96 11.42
N ARG A 184 0.95 -2.06 12.75
CA ARG A 184 1.80 -1.13 13.52
C ARG A 184 3.25 -1.16 13.05
N LEU A 185 3.79 -2.35 12.77
CA LEU A 185 5.16 -2.51 12.25
C LEU A 185 5.31 -1.83 10.89
N GLY A 186 4.34 -2.00 9.99
CA GLY A 186 4.34 -1.34 8.67
C GLY A 186 4.35 0.18 8.78
N VAL A 187 3.56 0.73 9.71
CA VAL A 187 3.56 2.17 10.02
C VAL A 187 4.90 2.64 10.55
N ASP A 188 5.49 1.93 11.54
CA ASP A 188 6.78 2.29 12.13
C ASP A 188 7.91 2.27 11.09
N LEU A 189 7.89 1.33 10.15
CA LEU A 189 8.85 1.25 9.05
C LEU A 189 8.68 2.42 8.08
N LEU A 190 7.45 2.76 7.70
CA LEU A 190 7.15 3.89 6.80
C LEU A 190 7.52 5.24 7.43
N VAL A 191 7.26 5.45 8.72
CA VAL A 191 7.62 6.69 9.41
C VAL A 191 9.14 6.87 9.49
N ARG A 192 9.90 5.77 9.67
CA ARG A 192 11.38 5.81 9.73
C ARG A 192 12.06 5.88 8.36
N SER A 193 11.40 5.37 7.32
CA SER A 193 11.92 5.29 5.95
C SER A 193 10.78 5.48 4.95
N PRO A 194 10.24 6.70 4.83
CA PRO A 194 9.05 6.99 4.01
C PRO A 194 9.20 6.60 2.55
N GLU A 195 10.45 6.61 2.03
CA GLU A 195 10.78 6.20 0.67
C GLU A 195 10.42 4.73 0.38
N THR A 196 10.30 3.88 1.40
CA THR A 196 9.93 2.47 1.23
C THR A 196 8.50 2.28 0.73
N VAL A 197 7.65 3.32 0.81
CA VAL A 197 6.30 3.30 0.23
C VAL A 197 6.33 2.99 -1.28
N GLN A 198 7.45 3.23 -1.98
CA GLN A 198 7.65 2.86 -3.39
C GLN A 198 7.41 1.37 -3.65
N VAL A 199 7.62 0.50 -2.67
CA VAL A 199 7.32 -0.93 -2.77
C VAL A 199 5.86 -1.18 -3.12
N LEU A 200 4.94 -0.31 -2.68
CA LEU A 200 3.51 -0.47 -2.94
C LEU A 200 3.11 -0.25 -4.42
N VAL A 201 3.99 0.37 -5.20
CA VAL A 201 3.81 0.58 -6.65
C VAL A 201 4.18 -0.69 -7.44
N ASP A 202 4.99 -1.57 -6.86
CA ASP A 202 5.44 -2.77 -7.54
C ASP A 202 4.27 -3.69 -7.91
N VAL A 203 4.34 -4.24 -9.11
CA VAL A 203 3.35 -5.21 -9.61
C VAL A 203 3.47 -6.53 -8.88
N ASP A 204 4.69 -6.98 -8.62
CA ASP A 204 5.00 -8.20 -7.88
C ASP A 204 5.51 -7.86 -6.47
N LEU A 205 4.69 -8.16 -5.49
CA LEU A 205 4.98 -7.94 -4.07
C LEU A 205 5.59 -9.16 -3.37
N ARG A 206 5.73 -10.29 -4.07
CA ARG A 206 6.27 -11.53 -3.47
C ARG A 206 7.70 -11.34 -2.96
N PRO A 207 8.10 -12.12 -1.95
CA PRO A 207 9.47 -12.11 -1.46
C PRO A 207 10.49 -12.42 -2.56
N ARG A 208 11.60 -11.70 -2.55
CA ARG A 208 12.71 -11.90 -3.48
C ARG A 208 13.66 -12.96 -2.93
N GLY A 209 14.26 -13.75 -3.82
CA GLY A 209 15.19 -14.82 -3.44
C GLY A 209 16.55 -14.30 -2.99
N ARG A 210 17.27 -15.13 -2.19
CA ARG A 210 18.58 -14.81 -1.61
C ARG A 210 19.60 -14.32 -2.64
N ASP A 211 19.73 -15.01 -3.77
CA ASP A 211 20.77 -14.68 -4.78
C ASP A 211 20.52 -13.30 -5.41
N GLU A 212 19.27 -12.97 -5.71
CA GLU A 212 18.88 -11.69 -6.25
C GLU A 212 19.14 -10.56 -5.24
N LEU A 213 18.79 -10.78 -3.97
CA LEU A 213 19.04 -9.83 -2.89
C LEU A 213 20.53 -9.62 -2.65
N CYS A 214 21.32 -10.69 -2.62
CA CYS A 214 22.76 -10.66 -2.45
C CYS A 214 23.43 -9.88 -3.60
N ALA A 215 23.05 -10.15 -4.84
CA ALA A 215 23.55 -9.46 -6.02
C ALA A 215 23.25 -7.94 -5.97
N GLU A 216 22.03 -7.56 -5.59
CA GLU A 216 21.66 -6.15 -5.47
C GLU A 216 22.42 -5.47 -4.33
N MET A 217 22.46 -6.07 -3.14
CA MET A 217 23.15 -5.52 -1.96
C MET A 217 24.64 -5.34 -2.21
N THR A 218 25.30 -6.34 -2.82
CA THR A 218 26.71 -6.25 -3.21
C THR A 218 26.92 -5.13 -4.23
N ARG A 219 26.08 -5.02 -5.24
CA ARG A 219 26.18 -3.97 -6.26
C ARG A 219 26.03 -2.56 -5.67
N VAL A 220 25.10 -2.33 -4.74
CA VAL A 220 24.93 -1.01 -4.12
C VAL A 220 26.07 -0.71 -3.15
N GLY A 221 26.56 -1.71 -2.41
CA GLY A 221 27.71 -1.56 -1.52
C GLY A 221 28.98 -1.13 -2.27
N ARG A 222 29.28 -1.76 -3.40
CA ARG A 222 30.48 -1.46 -4.23
C ARG A 222 30.49 -0.05 -4.83
N ARG A 223 29.40 0.71 -4.76
CA ARG A 223 29.37 2.11 -5.22
C ARG A 223 30.03 3.08 -4.25
N HIS A 224 30.33 2.63 -3.06
CA HIS A 224 30.90 3.43 -2.00
C HIS A 224 32.31 2.96 -1.68
N ARG A 225 33.23 3.90 -1.44
CA ARG A 225 34.63 3.60 -1.05
C ARG A 225 34.73 3.28 0.43
N GLU A 226 33.97 4.01 1.25
CA GLU A 226 33.98 3.83 2.69
C GLU A 226 33.06 2.66 3.08
N VAL A 227 33.55 1.76 3.93
CA VAL A 227 32.79 0.59 4.43
C VAL A 227 31.50 1.01 5.12
N ALA A 228 31.55 2.07 5.91
CA ALA A 228 30.38 2.58 6.62
C ALA A 228 29.27 2.99 5.66
N ASP A 229 29.58 3.59 4.52
CA ASP A 229 28.62 3.99 3.49
C ASP A 229 28.10 2.78 2.69
N SER A 230 28.99 1.82 2.40
CA SER A 230 28.60 0.53 1.82
C SER A 230 27.56 -0.19 2.69
N ILE A 231 27.84 -0.32 3.99
CA ILE A 231 26.93 -0.95 4.95
C ILE A 231 25.60 -0.15 5.06
N ARG A 232 25.68 1.18 5.05
CA ARG A 232 24.47 2.03 5.07
C ARG A 232 23.59 1.80 3.83
N ALA A 233 24.18 1.66 2.65
CA ALA A 233 23.49 1.36 1.41
C ALA A 233 22.85 -0.04 1.43
N ILE A 234 23.58 -1.07 1.90
CA ILE A 234 23.07 -2.44 2.09
C ILE A 234 21.87 -2.44 3.04
N ARG A 235 21.96 -1.73 4.19
CA ARG A 235 20.86 -1.60 5.15
C ARG A 235 19.66 -0.87 4.54
N GLY A 236 19.85 0.02 3.57
CA GLY A 236 18.77 0.66 2.81
C GLY A 236 17.97 -0.38 2.01
N VAL A 237 18.66 -1.25 1.28
CA VAL A 237 18.01 -2.37 0.56
C VAL A 237 17.28 -3.29 1.55
N ARG A 238 17.94 -3.67 2.65
CA ARG A 238 17.33 -4.52 3.68
C ARG A 238 16.03 -3.91 4.24
N ARG A 239 16.00 -2.61 4.55
CA ARG A 239 14.78 -1.95 5.06
C ARG A 239 13.65 -2.00 4.05
N ARG A 240 13.94 -1.73 2.77
CA ARG A 240 12.94 -1.78 1.70
C ARG A 240 12.38 -3.19 1.53
N GLU A 241 13.23 -4.21 1.47
CA GLU A 241 12.78 -5.59 1.29
C GLU A 241 12.09 -6.15 2.56
N PHE A 242 12.51 -5.73 3.74
CA PHE A 242 11.79 -6.07 4.98
C PHE A 242 10.39 -5.46 4.99
N PHE A 243 10.23 -4.23 4.52
CA PHE A 243 8.90 -3.64 4.34
C PHE A 243 8.07 -4.42 3.30
N ARG A 244 8.68 -4.90 2.21
CA ARG A 244 8.01 -5.79 1.22
C ARG A 244 7.43 -7.04 1.89
N LEU A 245 8.18 -7.69 2.77
CA LEU A 245 7.69 -8.86 3.53
C LEU A 245 6.50 -8.50 4.44
N VAL A 246 6.53 -7.34 5.08
CA VAL A 246 5.40 -6.85 5.88
C VAL A 246 4.17 -6.60 5.02
N VAL A 247 4.36 -5.99 3.84
CA VAL A 247 3.28 -5.75 2.86
C VAL A 247 2.66 -7.07 2.41
N ASP A 248 3.51 -8.06 2.09
CA ASP A 248 3.07 -9.40 1.68
C ASP A 248 2.19 -10.05 2.75
N VAL A 249 2.63 -10.04 4.01
CA VAL A 249 1.84 -10.59 5.14
C VAL A 249 0.49 -9.88 5.28
N VAL A 250 0.48 -8.54 5.25
CA VAL A 250 -0.75 -7.76 5.47
C VAL A 250 -1.75 -7.93 4.32
N LEU A 251 -1.25 -8.00 3.09
CA LEU A 251 -2.08 -8.17 1.90
C LEU A 251 -2.38 -9.66 1.58
N GLY A 252 -1.71 -10.60 2.26
CA GLY A 252 -1.90 -12.02 2.02
C GLY A 252 -1.50 -12.47 0.60
N VAL A 253 -0.41 -11.91 0.05
CA VAL A 253 0.04 -12.17 -1.33
C VAL A 253 0.64 -13.56 -1.45
N ALA A 254 1.42 -14.00 -0.46
CA ALA A 254 2.04 -15.33 -0.43
C ALA A 254 1.74 -16.08 0.88
N PRO A 255 1.87 -17.42 0.90
CA PRO A 255 1.78 -18.21 2.13
C PRO A 255 2.84 -17.79 3.16
N VAL A 256 2.51 -17.92 4.46
CA VAL A 256 3.39 -17.51 5.56
C VAL A 256 4.76 -18.19 5.53
N GLU A 257 4.82 -19.43 5.06
CA GLU A 257 6.06 -20.18 4.90
C GLU A 257 6.99 -19.54 3.86
N THR A 258 6.42 -18.97 2.79
CA THR A 258 7.18 -18.25 1.76
C THR A 258 7.72 -16.93 2.33
N VAL A 259 6.93 -16.22 3.10
CA VAL A 259 7.38 -14.99 3.78
C VAL A 259 8.47 -15.29 4.81
N ALA A 260 8.32 -16.35 5.59
CA ALA A 260 9.33 -16.77 6.58
C ALA A 260 10.66 -17.13 5.91
N ARG A 261 10.62 -17.85 4.77
CA ARG A 261 11.81 -18.13 3.96
C ARG A 261 12.42 -16.84 3.41
N GLY A 262 11.61 -15.92 2.90
CA GLY A 262 12.06 -14.62 2.41
C GLY A 262 12.77 -13.79 3.50
N LEU A 263 12.35 -13.90 4.76
CA LEU A 263 13.02 -13.26 5.89
C LEU A 263 14.41 -13.87 6.16
N SER A 264 14.55 -15.19 6.06
CA SER A 264 15.83 -15.88 6.15
C SER A 264 16.74 -15.48 5.00
N ASP A 265 16.25 -15.53 3.76
CA ASP A 265 16.99 -15.13 2.56
C ASP A 265 17.48 -13.67 2.64
N LEU A 266 16.65 -12.76 3.15
CA LEU A 266 16.99 -11.36 3.36
C LEU A 266 18.12 -11.20 4.40
N THR A 267 18.06 -12.00 5.46
CA THR A 267 19.08 -11.97 6.53
C THR A 267 20.41 -12.50 6.00
N ASP A 268 20.39 -13.65 5.34
CA ASP A 268 21.59 -14.27 4.75
C ASP A 268 22.25 -13.34 3.72
N ALA A 269 21.46 -12.77 2.80
CA ALA A 269 21.95 -11.82 1.81
C ALA A 269 22.58 -10.57 2.47
N THR A 270 21.98 -10.08 3.56
CA THR A 270 22.49 -8.91 4.26
C THR A 270 23.85 -9.22 4.91
N ILE A 271 23.98 -10.37 5.56
CA ILE A 271 25.24 -10.80 6.21
C ILE A 271 26.33 -11.01 5.15
N GLU A 272 26.01 -11.74 4.08
CA GLU A 272 26.95 -12.04 2.99
C GLU A 272 27.47 -10.76 2.33
N ALA A 273 26.58 -9.87 1.90
CA ALA A 273 26.97 -8.60 1.27
C ALA A 273 27.78 -7.69 2.21
N SER A 274 27.42 -7.67 3.51
CA SER A 274 28.16 -6.89 4.51
C SER A 274 29.55 -7.44 4.73
N LEU A 275 29.70 -8.77 4.82
CA LEU A 275 30.99 -9.43 4.94
C LEU A 275 31.89 -9.17 3.73
N GLN A 276 31.32 -9.23 2.52
CA GLN A 276 32.05 -8.89 1.28
C GLN A 276 32.54 -7.44 1.28
N ALA A 277 31.73 -6.49 1.74
CA ALA A 277 32.13 -5.08 1.82
C ALA A 277 33.28 -4.86 2.79
N VAL A 278 33.26 -5.54 3.96
CA VAL A 278 34.35 -5.47 4.95
C VAL A 278 35.61 -6.13 4.41
N ARG A 279 35.53 -7.31 3.80
CA ARG A 279 36.69 -8.00 3.21
C ARG A 279 37.37 -7.13 2.14
N ALA A 280 36.61 -6.56 1.23
CA ALA A 280 37.16 -5.68 0.21
C ALA A 280 37.95 -4.49 0.80
N SER A 281 37.50 -3.93 1.92
CA SER A 281 38.20 -2.82 2.58
C SER A 281 39.51 -3.25 3.28
N LEU A 282 39.57 -4.51 3.72
CA LEU A 282 40.82 -5.05 4.33
C LEU A 282 41.86 -5.36 3.26
N ASP A 283 41.43 -5.84 2.08
CA ASP A 283 42.29 -6.11 0.94
C ASP A 283 42.86 -4.82 0.34
N ASP A 284 42.11 -3.72 0.38
CA ASP A 284 42.53 -2.38 -0.07
C ASP A 284 43.36 -1.61 1.00
N ALA A 285 43.47 -2.12 2.23
CA ALA A 285 44.22 -1.46 3.28
C ALA A 285 45.72 -1.48 2.94
N PRO A 286 46.44 -0.35 3.02
CA PRO A 286 47.90 -0.34 2.80
C PRO A 286 48.54 -1.25 3.83
N PRO A 287 49.61 -1.99 3.43
CA PRO A 287 50.33 -2.86 4.36
C PRO A 287 50.78 -2.04 5.57
N VAL A 288 50.49 -2.53 6.79
CA VAL A 288 50.86 -1.87 8.00
C VAL A 288 52.39 -1.89 8.06
N SER A 289 53.01 -0.75 7.79
CA SER A 289 54.46 -0.58 7.97
C SER A 289 54.69 -0.48 9.47
N TYR A 290 55.17 -1.57 10.07
CA TYR A 290 55.75 -1.51 11.40
C TYR A 290 57.10 -0.77 11.29
N THR A 291 57.08 0.55 11.43
CA THR A 291 58.32 1.28 11.73
C THR A 291 58.75 0.90 13.14
N HIS A 292 59.83 0.17 13.20
CA HIS A 292 60.50 -0.18 14.44
C HIS A 292 60.74 1.08 15.27
N LEU A 293 60.16 1.09 16.47
CA LEU A 293 60.64 1.89 17.58
C LEU A 293 61.94 1.22 18.03
N THR A 294 63.08 1.73 17.60
CA THR A 294 64.39 1.55 18.24
C THR A 294 64.58 2.64 19.26
#